data_725efee9a2519e64404a8147938bee8d
#
_entry.id   725efee9a2519e64404a8147938bee8d
#
_cell.length_a   1.000
_cell.length_b   1.000
_cell.length_c   1.000
_cell.angle_alpha   90.00
_cell.angle_beta   90.00
_cell.angle_gamma   90.00
#
_symmetry.space_group_name_H-M   'P 1'
#
loop_
_entity.id
_entity.type
_entity.pdbx_description
1 polymer ?
#
loop_
_entity_poly.entity_id
_entity_poly.type
_entity_poly.pdbx_seq_one_letter_code
_entity_poly.pdbx_strand_id
1 'polypeptide(L)'
;MTRIDEAVKLFDNGYVCSQAVFAVFCEEFGLSKSEAFKIGACFGSGMRQAEVCGACAGALMAIGLKHGEDKKTCDELSNRFFSEFEKENGSFICRDLLGCDISTPEGVEKARNNNLFKEICPKMVASAVEITEKII
;
A
#
# COMPACT_ATOMS: atom_id res chain seq x y z
N MET A 1 6.64 12.33 -14.90
CA MET A 1 6.62 11.18 -13.98
C MET A 1 5.17 10.85 -13.66
N THR A 2 4.79 9.59 -13.81
CA THR A 2 3.43 9.15 -13.48
C THR A 2 3.27 9.02 -11.97
N ARG A 3 2.02 8.94 -11.51
CA ARG A 3 1.73 8.69 -10.09
C ARG A 3 2.33 7.37 -9.62
N ILE A 4 2.31 6.34 -10.48
CA ILE A 4 2.92 5.05 -10.20
C ILE A 4 4.44 5.21 -10.01
N ASP A 5 5.11 5.90 -10.91
CA ASP A 5 6.56 6.15 -10.82
C ASP A 5 6.92 6.90 -9.55
N GLU A 6 6.13 7.91 -9.18
CA GLU A 6 6.35 8.69 -7.97
C GLU A 6 6.23 7.81 -6.71
N ALA A 7 5.22 6.96 -6.66
CA ALA A 7 5.02 6.07 -5.51
C ALA A 7 6.16 5.06 -5.38
N VAL A 8 6.57 4.45 -6.48
CA VAL A 8 7.70 3.50 -6.47
C VAL A 8 8.99 4.20 -6.03
N LYS A 9 9.22 5.42 -6.50
CA LYS A 9 10.38 6.21 -6.10
C LYS A 9 10.36 6.53 -4.61
N LEU A 10 9.21 6.87 -4.05
CA LEU A 10 9.08 7.11 -2.61
C LEU A 10 9.44 5.86 -1.82
N PHE A 11 8.95 4.71 -2.25
CA PHE A 11 9.28 3.44 -1.61
C PHE A 11 10.79 3.16 -1.68
N ASP A 12 11.40 3.34 -2.84
CA ASP A 12 12.83 3.14 -3.04
C ASP A 12 13.68 4.09 -2.18
N ASN A 13 13.13 5.27 -1.87
CA ASN A 13 13.80 6.27 -1.02
C ASN A 13 13.59 6.04 0.47
N GLY A 14 12.97 4.95 0.87
CA GLY A 14 12.86 4.55 2.28
C GLY A 14 11.52 4.78 2.94
N TYR A 15 10.54 5.33 2.23
CA TYR A 15 9.18 5.42 2.78
C TYR A 15 8.54 4.03 2.77
N VAL A 16 7.70 3.74 3.77
CA VAL A 16 7.00 2.46 3.79
C VAL A 16 5.90 2.42 2.73
N CYS A 17 5.45 1.22 2.36
CA CYS A 17 4.49 1.04 1.27
C CYS A 17 3.19 1.82 1.45
N SER A 18 2.68 1.90 2.66
CA SER A 18 1.47 2.70 2.96
C SER A 18 1.68 4.18 2.71
N GLN A 19 2.83 4.72 3.11
CA GLN A 19 3.19 6.11 2.85
C GLN A 19 3.31 6.40 1.37
N ALA A 20 4.01 5.51 0.65
CA ALA A 20 4.26 5.67 -0.77
C ALA A 20 2.96 5.74 -1.58
N VAL A 21 2.00 4.87 -1.29
CA VAL A 21 0.72 4.84 -2.00
C VAL A 21 -0.16 6.03 -1.60
N PHE A 22 -0.31 6.31 -0.31
CA PHE A 22 -1.17 7.38 0.14
C PHE A 22 -0.70 8.75 -0.31
N ALA A 23 0.60 9.00 -0.26
CA ALA A 23 1.19 10.32 -0.56
C ALA A 23 0.98 10.77 -2.00
N VAL A 24 0.80 9.87 -2.95
CA VAL A 24 0.61 10.26 -4.36
C VAL A 24 -0.84 10.60 -4.70
N PHE A 25 -1.76 10.45 -3.75
CA PHE A 25 -3.16 10.86 -3.90
C PHE A 25 -3.55 12.02 -2.99
N CYS A 26 -2.85 12.20 -1.88
CA CYS A 26 -3.34 13.03 -0.78
C CYS A 26 -3.58 14.50 -1.16
N GLU A 27 -2.68 15.11 -1.92
CA GLU A 27 -2.78 16.53 -2.23
C GLU A 27 -3.99 16.86 -3.09
N GLU A 28 -4.32 15.97 -4.03
CA GLU A 28 -5.51 16.11 -4.86
C GLU A 28 -6.79 16.16 -4.02
N PHE A 29 -6.78 15.50 -2.87
CA PHE A 29 -7.95 15.40 -2.00
C PHE A 29 -7.82 16.27 -0.73
N GLY A 30 -6.91 17.25 -0.75
CA GLY A 30 -6.86 18.28 0.26
C GLY A 30 -5.99 18.00 1.50
N LEU A 31 -5.13 17.00 1.44
CA LEU A 31 -4.22 16.68 2.55
C LEU A 31 -2.76 16.89 2.11
N SER A 32 -1.94 17.51 2.96
CA SER A 32 -0.54 17.70 2.64
C SER A 32 0.25 16.38 2.64
N LYS A 33 1.32 16.32 1.86
CA LYS A 33 2.21 15.15 1.88
C LYS A 33 2.80 14.91 3.27
N SER A 34 3.15 15.97 3.98
CA SER A 34 3.68 15.85 5.34
C SER A 34 2.70 15.13 6.27
N GLU A 35 1.43 15.49 6.21
CA GLU A 35 0.39 14.83 7.00
C GLU A 35 0.17 13.39 6.55
N ALA A 36 0.15 13.15 5.23
CA ALA A 36 -0.01 11.80 4.69
C ALA A 36 1.12 10.87 5.13
N PHE A 37 2.36 11.36 5.13
CA PHE A 37 3.50 10.57 5.59
C PHE A 37 3.37 10.19 7.06
N LYS A 38 2.89 11.12 7.89
CA LYS A 38 2.67 10.84 9.32
C LYS A 38 1.56 9.79 9.53
N ILE A 39 0.44 9.96 8.86
CA ILE A 39 -0.71 9.06 8.98
C ILE A 39 -0.34 7.64 8.52
N GLY A 40 0.38 7.53 7.41
CA GLY A 40 0.74 6.25 6.82
C GLY A 40 1.93 5.53 7.46
N ALA A 41 2.62 6.16 8.40
CA ALA A 41 3.93 5.70 8.89
C ALA A 41 3.92 4.34 9.59
N CYS A 42 2.81 3.92 10.20
CA CYS A 42 2.75 2.70 11.01
C CYS A 42 2.06 1.53 10.31
N PHE A 43 1.70 1.67 9.04
CA PHE A 43 0.93 0.64 8.32
C PHE A 43 1.78 -0.21 7.37
N GLY A 44 3.07 0.05 7.28
CA GLY A 44 3.98 -0.76 6.47
C GLY A 44 4.19 -2.14 7.06
N SER A 45 4.79 -3.05 6.27
CA SER A 45 5.07 -4.43 6.68
C SER A 45 3.80 -5.16 7.15
N GLY A 46 2.68 -4.92 6.45
CA GLY A 46 1.41 -5.54 6.79
C GLY A 46 0.94 -5.13 8.18
N MET A 47 0.92 -3.82 8.46
CA MET A 47 0.60 -3.24 9.77
C MET A 47 1.58 -3.74 10.84
N ARG A 48 2.85 -3.95 10.45
CA ARG A 48 3.93 -4.47 11.31
C ARG A 48 3.68 -5.90 11.80
N GLN A 49 2.64 -6.57 11.30
CA GLN A 49 2.22 -7.91 11.71
C GLN A 49 2.17 -8.90 10.55
N ALA A 50 2.75 -8.55 9.40
CA ALA A 50 2.71 -9.35 8.18
C ALA A 50 1.27 -9.71 7.75
N GLU A 51 0.32 -8.84 8.08
CA GLU A 51 -1.10 -8.98 7.73
C GLU A 51 -1.40 -8.26 6.41
N VAL A 52 -2.43 -7.43 6.35
CA VAL A 52 -2.80 -6.75 5.10
C VAL A 52 -1.64 -5.90 4.58
N CYS A 53 -1.31 -6.06 3.31
CA CYS A 53 -0.21 -5.33 2.66
C CYS A 53 -0.36 -3.82 2.87
N GLY A 54 0.75 -3.16 3.25
CA GLY A 54 0.73 -1.71 3.49
C GLY A 54 0.34 -0.88 2.27
N ALA A 55 0.63 -1.37 1.07
CA ALA A 55 0.18 -0.71 -0.16
C ALA A 55 -1.34 -0.67 -0.24
N CYS A 56 -2.00 -1.75 0.18
CA CYS A 56 -3.46 -1.81 0.27
C CYS A 56 -3.98 -0.82 1.32
N ALA A 57 -3.34 -0.75 2.48
CA ALA A 57 -3.72 0.19 3.53
C ALA A 57 -3.64 1.64 3.01
N GLY A 58 -2.56 1.99 2.31
CA GLY A 58 -2.42 3.32 1.71
C GLY A 58 -3.49 3.64 0.68
N ALA A 59 -3.88 2.65 -0.12
CA ALA A 59 -4.97 2.80 -1.09
C ALA A 59 -6.30 3.07 -0.38
N LEU A 60 -6.59 2.35 0.69
CA LEU A 60 -7.81 2.57 1.47
C LEU A 60 -7.83 3.96 2.13
N MET A 61 -6.68 4.45 2.55
CA MET A 61 -6.57 5.81 3.08
C MET A 61 -6.95 6.86 2.02
N ALA A 62 -6.49 6.67 0.78
CA ALA A 62 -6.82 7.56 -0.33
C ALA A 62 -8.32 7.52 -0.64
N ILE A 63 -8.90 6.33 -0.67
CA ILE A 63 -10.34 6.14 -0.88
C ILE A 63 -11.13 6.86 0.22
N GLY A 64 -10.73 6.67 1.46
CA GLY A 64 -11.37 7.30 2.62
C GLY A 64 -11.24 8.82 2.61
N LEU A 65 -10.08 9.33 2.21
CA LEU A 65 -9.87 10.77 2.14
C LEU A 65 -10.82 11.43 1.13
N LYS A 66 -11.01 10.81 -0.02
CA LYS A 66 -11.89 11.33 -1.06
C LYS A 66 -13.38 11.10 -0.74
N HIS A 67 -13.74 9.93 -0.28
CA HIS A 67 -15.14 9.49 -0.16
C HIS A 67 -15.60 9.24 1.28
N GLY A 68 -14.81 9.61 2.28
CA GLY A 68 -15.04 9.23 3.68
C GLY A 68 -16.39 9.69 4.27
N GLU A 69 -17.04 10.67 3.67
CA GLU A 69 -18.37 11.13 4.11
C GLU A 69 -19.50 10.24 3.58
N ASP A 70 -19.21 9.37 2.62
CA ASP A 70 -20.17 8.45 2.00
C ASP A 70 -19.79 7.01 2.32
N LYS A 71 -20.38 6.48 3.38
CA LYS A 71 -20.10 5.12 3.85
C LYS A 71 -20.31 4.06 2.78
N LYS A 72 -21.41 4.17 2.03
CA LYS A 72 -21.74 3.20 0.98
C LYS A 72 -20.65 3.16 -0.09
N THR A 73 -20.23 4.32 -0.58
CA THR A 73 -19.17 4.43 -1.58
C THR A 73 -17.85 3.88 -1.04
N CYS A 74 -17.49 4.18 0.21
CA CYS A 74 -16.29 3.64 0.84
C CYS A 74 -16.33 2.12 0.89
N ASP A 75 -17.45 1.53 1.29
CA ASP A 75 -17.60 0.08 1.37
C ASP A 75 -17.46 -0.56 -0.01
N GLU A 76 -18.13 0.00 -1.02
CA GLU A 76 -18.07 -0.51 -2.39
C GLU A 76 -16.66 -0.44 -2.97
N LEU A 77 -15.99 0.70 -2.85
CA LEU A 77 -14.66 0.88 -3.40
C LEU A 77 -13.60 0.07 -2.66
N SER A 78 -13.72 -0.05 -1.34
CA SER A 78 -12.79 -0.88 -0.56
C SER A 78 -12.89 -2.34 -0.97
N ASN A 79 -14.11 -2.87 -1.10
CA ASN A 79 -14.32 -4.25 -1.53
C ASN A 79 -13.82 -4.46 -2.96
N ARG A 80 -14.07 -3.51 -3.83
CA ARG A 80 -13.59 -3.57 -5.22
C ARG A 80 -12.07 -3.54 -5.28
N PHE A 81 -11.44 -2.68 -4.48
CA PHE A 81 -9.98 -2.62 -4.41
C PHE A 81 -9.39 -3.97 -4.04
N PHE A 82 -9.85 -4.57 -2.94
CA PHE A 82 -9.31 -5.86 -2.49
C PHE A 82 -9.54 -6.97 -3.50
N SER A 83 -10.72 -7.00 -4.13
CA SER A 83 -11.04 -7.99 -5.15
C SER A 83 -10.08 -7.89 -6.35
N GLU A 84 -9.86 -6.69 -6.86
CA GLU A 84 -8.94 -6.50 -7.99
C GLU A 84 -7.48 -6.72 -7.60
N PHE A 85 -7.08 -6.31 -6.41
CA PHE A 85 -5.71 -6.51 -5.95
C PHE A 85 -5.40 -8.01 -5.77
N GLU A 86 -6.29 -8.76 -5.14
CA GLU A 86 -6.12 -10.20 -4.97
C GLU A 86 -6.09 -10.93 -6.30
N LYS A 87 -6.97 -10.55 -7.22
CA LYS A 87 -7.02 -11.15 -8.56
C LYS A 87 -5.70 -10.94 -9.31
N GLU A 88 -5.12 -9.75 -9.21
CA GLU A 88 -3.87 -9.44 -9.90
C GLU A 88 -2.65 -10.04 -9.24
N ASN A 89 -2.61 -10.06 -7.91
CA ASN A 89 -1.41 -10.40 -7.14
C ASN A 89 -1.48 -11.73 -6.37
N GLY A 90 -2.63 -12.38 -6.36
CA GLY A 90 -2.83 -13.68 -5.70
C GLY A 90 -3.21 -13.60 -4.23
N SER A 91 -2.95 -12.49 -3.57
CA SER A 91 -3.30 -12.24 -2.16
C SER A 91 -3.21 -10.75 -1.88
N PHE A 92 -3.74 -10.33 -0.75
CA PHE A 92 -3.49 -8.98 -0.19
C PHE A 92 -2.82 -9.07 1.18
N ILE A 93 -2.42 -10.25 1.60
CA ILE A 93 -1.75 -10.49 2.88
C ILE A 93 -0.24 -10.47 2.69
N CYS A 94 0.43 -9.63 3.47
CA CYS A 94 1.87 -9.39 3.36
C CYS A 94 2.69 -10.69 3.38
N ARG A 95 2.46 -11.58 4.36
CA ARG A 95 3.22 -12.83 4.45
C ARG A 95 3.00 -13.77 3.28
N ASP A 96 1.79 -13.73 2.69
CA ASP A 96 1.51 -14.55 1.49
C ASP A 96 2.22 -13.97 0.27
N LEU A 97 2.20 -12.64 0.12
CA LEU A 97 2.84 -11.95 -1.00
C LEU A 97 4.37 -12.13 -0.95
N LEU A 98 4.96 -12.04 0.23
CA LEU A 98 6.41 -12.20 0.41
C LEU A 98 6.84 -13.66 0.51
N GLY A 99 5.93 -14.55 0.86
CA GLY A 99 6.27 -15.96 1.08
C GLY A 99 7.00 -16.20 2.39
N CYS A 100 6.99 -15.25 3.31
CA CYS A 100 7.60 -15.41 4.64
C CYS A 100 6.94 -14.45 5.64
N ASP A 101 7.01 -14.84 6.92
CA ASP A 101 6.39 -14.08 8.01
C ASP A 101 7.38 -13.04 8.56
N ILE A 102 7.22 -11.80 8.12
CA ILE A 102 8.09 -10.69 8.55
C ILE A 102 7.65 -10.06 9.88
N SER A 103 6.70 -10.67 10.59
CA SER A 103 6.37 -10.27 11.96
C SER A 103 7.42 -10.77 12.95
N THR A 104 8.31 -11.66 12.51
CA THR A 104 9.40 -12.21 13.33
C THR A 104 10.75 -11.73 12.83
N PRO A 105 11.78 -11.63 13.72
CA PRO A 105 13.13 -11.27 13.28
C PRO A 105 13.69 -12.25 12.24
N GLU A 106 13.42 -13.54 12.37
CA GLU A 106 13.86 -14.58 11.43
C GLU A 106 13.24 -14.38 10.06
N GLY A 107 11.94 -14.07 10.02
CA GLY A 107 11.23 -13.79 8.77
C GLY A 107 11.77 -12.54 8.07
N VAL A 108 12.07 -11.49 8.82
CA VAL A 108 12.67 -10.26 8.27
C VAL A 108 14.04 -10.56 7.67
N GLU A 109 14.87 -11.31 8.38
CA GLU A 109 16.19 -11.68 7.89
C GLU A 109 16.12 -12.51 6.61
N LYS A 110 15.22 -13.49 6.58
CA LYS A 110 14.97 -14.31 5.39
C LYS A 110 14.54 -13.46 4.20
N ALA A 111 13.59 -12.54 4.42
CA ALA A 111 13.11 -11.66 3.36
C ALA A 111 14.24 -10.77 2.83
N ARG A 112 15.06 -10.22 3.73
CA ARG A 112 16.19 -9.37 3.36
C ARG A 112 17.25 -10.16 2.59
N ASN A 113 17.62 -11.36 3.07
CA ASN A 113 18.63 -12.19 2.43
C ASN A 113 18.21 -12.67 1.05
N ASN A 114 16.91 -12.86 0.81
CA ASN A 114 16.35 -13.24 -0.49
C ASN A 114 15.91 -12.04 -1.33
N ASN A 115 16.22 -10.83 -0.89
CA ASN A 115 15.91 -9.58 -1.59
C ASN A 115 14.42 -9.37 -1.89
N LEU A 116 13.55 -9.94 -1.06
CA LEU A 116 12.10 -9.92 -1.29
C LEU A 116 11.49 -8.53 -1.19
N PHE A 117 11.98 -7.70 -0.25
CA PHE A 117 11.49 -6.34 -0.10
C PHE A 117 11.73 -5.48 -1.36
N LYS A 118 12.86 -5.72 -2.05
CA LYS A 118 13.20 -4.98 -3.26
C LYS A 118 12.54 -5.53 -4.51
N GLU A 119 12.28 -6.84 -4.54
CA GLU A 119 11.68 -7.48 -5.71
C GLU A 119 10.16 -7.43 -5.72
N ILE A 120 9.53 -7.57 -4.56
CA ILE A 120 8.07 -7.73 -4.47
C ILE A 120 7.37 -6.42 -4.09
N CYS A 121 7.84 -5.74 -3.04
CA CYS A 121 7.13 -4.58 -2.52
C CYS A 121 6.93 -3.44 -3.52
N PRO A 122 7.91 -3.06 -4.36
CA PRO A 122 7.67 -2.03 -5.38
C PRO A 122 6.56 -2.39 -6.36
N LYS A 123 6.43 -3.68 -6.69
CA LYS A 123 5.35 -4.16 -7.58
C LYS A 123 3.99 -4.02 -6.91
N MET A 124 3.92 -4.26 -5.61
CA MET A 124 2.68 -4.11 -4.85
C MET A 124 2.29 -2.65 -4.74
N VAL A 125 3.25 -1.76 -4.52
CA VAL A 125 3.03 -0.31 -4.53
C VAL A 125 2.49 0.13 -5.89
N ALA A 126 3.13 -0.28 -6.98
CA ALA A 126 2.69 0.07 -8.34
C ALA A 126 1.27 -0.45 -8.62
N SER A 127 1.00 -1.71 -8.27
CA SER A 127 -0.32 -2.32 -8.47
C SER A 127 -1.41 -1.60 -7.68
N ALA A 128 -1.15 -1.28 -6.42
CA ALA A 128 -2.12 -0.57 -5.59
C ALA A 128 -2.46 0.81 -6.15
N VAL A 129 -1.45 1.55 -6.62
CA VAL A 129 -1.68 2.87 -7.22
C VAL A 129 -2.49 2.74 -8.51
N GLU A 130 -2.13 1.79 -9.38
CA GLU A 130 -2.83 1.59 -10.64
C GLU A 130 -4.30 1.25 -10.43
N ILE A 131 -4.60 0.33 -9.52
CA ILE A 131 -5.98 -0.06 -9.20
C ILE A 131 -6.74 1.14 -8.64
N THR A 132 -6.13 1.86 -7.69
CA THR A 132 -6.76 3.02 -7.07
C THR A 132 -7.10 4.10 -8.11
N GLU A 133 -6.19 4.39 -9.04
CA GLU A 133 -6.44 5.35 -10.12
C GLU A 133 -7.66 4.98 -10.96
N LYS A 134 -7.90 3.70 -11.18
CA LYS A 134 -9.04 3.23 -11.98
C LYS A 134 -10.37 3.37 -11.26
N ILE A 135 -10.39 3.15 -9.96
CA ILE A 135 -11.65 3.04 -9.22
C ILE A 135 -12.05 4.29 -8.46
N ILE A 136 -11.09 5.14 -8.12
CA ILE A 136 -11.37 6.30 -7.28
C ILE A 136 -12.01 7.45 -8.03
#